data_114428f3c3da1d391a54be5f643c6388
#
_entry.id   114428f3c3da1d391a54be5f643c6388
#
_cell.length_a   1.000
_cell.length_b   1.000
_cell.length_c   1.000
_cell.angle_alpha   90.00
_cell.angle_beta   90.00
_cell.angle_gamma   90.00
#
_symmetry.space_group_name_H-M   'P 1'
#
loop_
_entity.id
_entity.type
_entity.pdbx_description
1 polymer ?
#
loop_
_entity_poly.entity_id
_entity_poly.type
_entity_poly.pdbx_seq_one_letter_code
_entity_poly.pdbx_strand_id
1 'polypeptide(L)'
;MKPIFKSYFAALVTLLIAALIIISQPNEPVVSHDKQCKLDQLLVCHFALSSDQTQQVIVKFAEKVQVEEQNLLQLTLPSDYILDKAWVQGVNMYMGQVAVFNDSQATLTSDNSSQQSLQFFLGACSEPDMRWQMVLVIKKVPSQKPETFFINFSTELS
;
A
#
# COMPACT_ATOMS: atom_id res chain seq x y z
N MET A 1 7.49 40.91 -41.25
CA MET A 1 6.70 39.79 -40.73
C MET A 1 5.77 40.32 -39.68
N LYS A 2 4.45 40.17 -39.89
CA LYS A 2 3.42 40.84 -39.09
C LYS A 2 3.44 40.39 -37.62
N PRO A 3 3.29 41.28 -36.62
CA PRO A 3 3.32 40.96 -35.20
C PRO A 3 2.25 39.93 -34.77
N ILE A 4 1.19 39.78 -35.53
CA ILE A 4 0.08 38.85 -35.30
C ILE A 4 0.53 37.39 -35.32
N PHE A 5 1.48 37.01 -36.21
CA PHE A 5 1.96 35.62 -36.31
C PHE A 5 2.78 35.17 -35.08
N LYS A 6 3.56 36.09 -34.46
CA LYS A 6 4.29 35.81 -33.24
C LYS A 6 3.37 35.55 -32.05
N SER A 7 2.23 36.25 -31.98
CA SER A 7 1.25 36.08 -30.91
C SER A 7 0.55 34.71 -30.98
N TYR A 8 0.15 34.28 -32.17
CA TYR A 8 -0.47 32.92 -32.34
C TYR A 8 0.52 31.80 -32.07
N PHE A 9 1.78 31.95 -32.46
CA PHE A 9 2.82 30.97 -32.20
C PHE A 9 3.09 30.83 -30.68
N ALA A 10 3.18 31.97 -29.97
CA ALA A 10 3.35 31.95 -28.50
C ALA A 10 2.15 31.27 -27.80
N ALA A 11 0.91 31.57 -28.21
CA ALA A 11 -0.29 30.96 -27.66
C ALA A 11 -0.34 29.43 -27.91
N LEU A 12 0.10 28.97 -29.06
CA LEU A 12 0.11 27.56 -29.42
C LEU A 12 1.17 26.79 -28.60
N VAL A 13 2.33 27.39 -28.38
CA VAL A 13 3.41 26.82 -27.54
C VAL A 13 2.98 26.70 -26.08
N THR A 14 2.31 27.73 -25.53
CA THR A 14 1.81 27.67 -24.14
C THR A 14 0.73 26.61 -23.97
N LEU A 15 -0.13 26.43 -24.97
CA LEU A 15 -1.18 25.39 -24.94
C LEU A 15 -0.60 23.99 -25.01
N LEU A 16 0.47 23.78 -25.82
CA LEU A 16 1.21 22.51 -25.88
C LEU A 16 1.93 22.20 -24.58
N ILE A 17 2.56 23.19 -23.94
CA ILE A 17 3.23 23.01 -22.64
C ILE A 17 2.19 22.66 -21.57
N ALA A 18 1.06 23.35 -21.53
CA ALA A 18 -0.01 23.04 -20.59
C ALA A 18 -0.56 21.62 -20.78
N ALA A 19 -0.76 21.17 -22.01
CA ALA A 19 -1.17 19.82 -22.31
C ALA A 19 -0.13 18.76 -21.89
N LEU A 20 1.15 19.04 -22.09
CA LEU A 20 2.25 18.17 -21.62
C LEU A 20 2.29 18.05 -20.10
N ILE A 21 2.07 19.15 -19.37
CA ILE A 21 2.03 19.16 -17.91
C ILE A 21 0.86 18.32 -17.39
N ILE A 22 -0.32 18.42 -18.02
CA ILE A 22 -1.50 17.63 -17.62
C ILE A 22 -1.28 16.13 -17.85
N ILE A 23 -0.63 15.75 -18.95
CA ILE A 23 -0.33 14.35 -19.27
C ILE A 23 0.78 13.78 -18.37
N SER A 24 1.69 14.64 -17.91
CA SER A 24 2.83 14.26 -17.08
C SER A 24 2.52 14.24 -15.57
N GLN A 25 1.29 14.60 -15.16
CA GLN A 25 0.94 14.48 -13.75
C GLN A 25 0.90 12.99 -13.37
N PRO A 26 1.73 12.55 -12.40
CA PRO A 26 1.60 11.21 -11.88
C PRO A 26 0.19 11.07 -11.31
N ASN A 27 -0.56 10.08 -11.80
CA ASN A 27 -1.85 9.71 -11.22
C ASN A 27 -1.56 9.23 -9.79
N GLU A 28 -1.66 10.10 -8.81
CA GLU A 28 -1.68 9.67 -7.42
C GLU A 28 -2.87 8.71 -7.27
N PRO A 29 -2.64 7.49 -6.74
CA PRO A 29 -3.73 6.55 -6.54
C PRO A 29 -4.74 7.21 -5.59
N VAL A 30 -5.97 7.42 -6.07
CA VAL A 30 -7.08 7.85 -5.23
C VAL A 30 -7.31 6.76 -4.20
N VAL A 31 -6.84 7.01 -2.99
CA VAL A 31 -7.00 6.08 -1.86
C VAL A 31 -8.46 6.13 -1.45
N SER A 32 -9.23 5.12 -1.84
CA SER A 32 -10.58 4.96 -1.32
C SER A 32 -10.50 4.62 0.18
N HIS A 33 -11.34 5.21 1.01
CA HIS A 33 -11.39 4.96 2.46
C HIS A 33 -11.53 3.47 2.81
N ASP A 34 -12.16 2.68 1.93
CA ASP A 34 -12.39 1.24 2.08
C ASP A 34 -11.11 0.39 2.02
N LYS A 35 -9.99 0.98 1.59
CA LYS A 35 -8.69 0.30 1.48
C LYS A 35 -7.71 0.69 2.59
N GLN A 36 -8.20 1.38 3.60
CA GLN A 36 -7.42 1.74 4.79
C GLN A 36 -7.96 1.06 6.03
N CYS A 37 -7.06 0.57 6.85
CA CYS A 37 -7.36 0.04 8.17
C CYS A 37 -6.43 0.69 9.18
N LYS A 38 -6.95 0.98 10.37
CA LYS A 38 -6.15 1.36 11.53
C LYS A 38 -6.06 0.16 12.45
N LEU A 39 -4.84 -0.28 12.69
CA LEU A 39 -4.57 -1.39 13.59
C LEU A 39 -4.73 -0.90 15.03
N ASP A 40 -5.82 -1.29 15.64
CA ASP A 40 -6.12 -1.01 17.05
C ASP A 40 -5.90 -2.27 17.90
N GLN A 41 -6.72 -2.47 18.92
CA GLN A 41 -6.65 -3.59 19.84
C GLN A 41 -6.96 -4.96 19.18
N LEU A 42 -7.69 -4.99 18.08
CA LEU A 42 -8.12 -6.23 17.43
C LEU A 42 -7.02 -6.93 16.62
N LEU A 43 -5.94 -6.24 16.30
CA LEU A 43 -4.81 -6.75 15.51
C LEU A 43 -5.21 -7.39 14.16
N VAL A 44 -6.38 -7.08 13.65
CA VAL A 44 -6.94 -7.66 12.42
C VAL A 44 -7.51 -6.57 11.52
N CYS A 45 -7.17 -6.63 10.24
CA CYS A 45 -7.73 -5.77 9.20
C CYS A 45 -8.46 -6.61 8.16
N HIS A 46 -9.65 -6.17 7.77
CA HIS A 46 -10.46 -6.75 6.70
C HIS A 46 -10.62 -5.73 5.58
N PHE A 47 -10.36 -6.15 4.35
CA PHE A 47 -10.50 -5.31 3.18
C PHE A 47 -11.38 -6.01 2.13
N ALA A 48 -12.40 -5.31 1.66
CA ALA A 48 -13.17 -5.76 0.52
C ALA A 48 -12.39 -5.53 -0.79
N LEU A 49 -12.46 -6.47 -1.70
CA LEU A 49 -11.85 -6.36 -3.02
C LEU A 49 -12.75 -5.55 -3.95
N SER A 50 -12.12 -4.71 -4.79
CA SER A 50 -12.87 -3.86 -5.74
C SER A 50 -13.60 -4.65 -6.81
N SER A 51 -13.11 -5.84 -7.16
CA SER A 51 -13.69 -6.71 -8.19
C SER A 51 -14.84 -7.56 -7.67
N ASP A 52 -14.86 -7.87 -6.38
CA ASP A 52 -15.88 -8.69 -5.73
C ASP A 52 -15.92 -8.36 -4.24
N GLN A 53 -16.94 -7.62 -3.82
CA GLN A 53 -17.11 -7.22 -2.42
C GLN A 53 -17.42 -8.38 -1.46
N THR A 54 -17.74 -9.55 -1.98
CA THR A 54 -17.94 -10.76 -1.17
C THR A 54 -16.61 -11.42 -0.78
N GLN A 55 -15.54 -11.15 -1.54
CA GLN A 55 -14.20 -11.65 -1.27
C GLN A 55 -13.43 -10.63 -0.42
N GLN A 56 -12.68 -11.10 0.55
CA GLN A 56 -11.95 -10.27 1.48
C GLN A 56 -10.46 -10.64 1.54
N VAL A 57 -9.64 -9.61 1.73
CA VAL A 57 -8.26 -9.73 2.16
C VAL A 57 -8.25 -9.56 3.67
N ILE A 58 -7.66 -10.52 4.38
CA ILE A 58 -7.57 -10.48 5.84
C ILE A 58 -6.10 -10.42 6.23
N VAL A 59 -5.77 -9.44 7.07
CA VAL A 59 -4.42 -9.29 7.64
C VAL A 59 -4.55 -9.38 9.15
N LYS A 60 -3.92 -10.39 9.74
CA LYS A 60 -3.92 -10.63 11.19
C LYS A 60 -2.50 -10.55 11.72
N PHE A 61 -2.25 -9.62 12.62
CA PHE A 61 -0.98 -9.53 13.34
C PHE A 61 -0.95 -10.53 14.50
N ALA A 62 0.18 -11.15 14.73
CA ALA A 62 0.35 -12.11 15.81
C ALA A 62 0.24 -11.41 17.17
N GLU A 63 0.88 -10.23 17.26
CA GLU A 63 0.95 -9.41 18.46
C GLU A 63 0.95 -7.92 18.10
N LYS A 64 0.89 -7.04 19.11
CA LYS A 64 1.07 -5.59 18.93
C LYS A 64 2.45 -5.34 18.31
N VAL A 65 2.51 -4.54 17.27
CA VAL A 65 3.77 -4.21 16.56
C VAL A 65 4.75 -3.52 17.52
N GLN A 66 5.98 -4.01 17.53
CA GLN A 66 7.06 -3.49 18.36
C GLN A 66 8.27 -3.08 17.50
N VAL A 67 9.03 -2.10 17.99
CA VAL A 67 10.33 -1.72 17.42
C VAL A 67 11.42 -2.65 17.95
N GLU A 68 12.49 -2.83 17.18
CA GLU A 68 13.63 -3.70 17.51
C GLU A 68 13.29 -5.18 17.73
N GLU A 69 12.07 -5.59 17.32
CA GLU A 69 11.63 -6.98 17.37
C GLU A 69 11.14 -7.46 16.01
N GLN A 70 11.09 -8.78 15.85
CA GLN A 70 10.52 -9.42 14.68
C GLN A 70 9.00 -9.42 14.80
N ASN A 71 8.35 -8.71 13.91
CA ASN A 71 6.89 -8.64 13.85
C ASN A 71 6.37 -9.66 12.83
N LEU A 72 5.41 -10.47 13.24
CA LEU A 72 4.78 -11.51 12.42
C LEU A 72 3.32 -11.15 12.13
N LEU A 73 2.89 -11.43 10.91
CA LEU A 73 1.50 -11.31 10.51
C LEU A 73 1.10 -12.43 9.54
N GLN A 74 -0.16 -12.73 9.54
CA GLN A 74 -0.79 -13.69 8.64
C GLN A 74 -1.63 -12.96 7.62
N LEU A 75 -1.36 -13.22 6.34
CA LEU A 75 -2.12 -12.68 5.22
C LEU A 75 -2.97 -13.80 4.62
N THR A 76 -4.28 -13.56 4.53
CA THR A 76 -5.23 -14.46 3.85
C THR A 76 -5.76 -13.75 2.62
N LEU A 77 -5.64 -14.41 1.47
CA LEU A 77 -6.09 -13.93 0.16
C LEU A 77 -7.04 -14.94 -0.48
N PRO A 78 -7.99 -14.52 -1.31
CA PRO A 78 -8.65 -15.44 -2.22
C PRO A 78 -7.64 -16.14 -3.13
N SER A 79 -7.89 -17.38 -3.53
CA SER A 79 -6.92 -18.23 -4.25
C SER A 79 -6.48 -17.69 -5.61
N ASP A 80 -7.28 -16.80 -6.21
CA ASP A 80 -6.98 -16.12 -7.49
C ASP A 80 -6.19 -14.82 -7.30
N TYR A 81 -5.75 -14.51 -6.06
CA TYR A 81 -4.93 -13.34 -5.75
C TYR A 81 -3.56 -13.72 -5.20
N ILE A 82 -2.57 -12.90 -5.51
CA ILE A 82 -1.20 -13.03 -5.01
C ILE A 82 -0.72 -11.72 -4.39
N LEU A 83 0.13 -11.79 -3.38
CA LEU A 83 0.87 -10.65 -2.88
C LEU A 83 2.00 -10.32 -3.87
N ASP A 84 1.96 -9.12 -4.45
CA ASP A 84 3.00 -8.65 -5.37
C ASP A 84 4.13 -7.92 -4.64
N LYS A 85 3.76 -7.01 -3.72
CA LYS A 85 4.73 -6.23 -2.93
C LYS A 85 4.16 -5.93 -1.54
N ALA A 86 5.03 -5.83 -0.57
CA ALA A 86 4.71 -5.36 0.77
C ALA A 86 5.88 -4.59 1.38
N TRP A 87 5.59 -3.47 2.04
CA TRP A 87 6.59 -2.70 2.79
C TRP A 87 5.93 -1.92 3.92
N VAL A 88 6.73 -1.48 4.89
CA VAL A 88 6.32 -0.54 5.93
C VAL A 88 7.09 0.76 5.76
N GLN A 89 6.43 1.89 5.96
CA GLN A 89 7.04 3.23 5.89
C GLN A 89 6.59 4.09 7.06
N GLY A 90 7.46 5.02 7.45
CA GLY A 90 7.12 6.03 8.46
C GLY A 90 6.20 7.11 7.89
N VAL A 91 5.21 7.54 8.69
CA VAL A 91 4.22 8.57 8.30
C VAL A 91 4.61 9.95 8.82
N ASN A 92 5.01 10.05 10.08
CA ASN A 92 5.41 11.33 10.72
C ASN A 92 6.92 11.58 10.69
N MET A 93 7.72 10.57 10.36
CA MET A 93 9.15 10.69 10.13
C MET A 93 9.57 9.76 8.98
N TYR A 94 10.45 10.25 8.10
CA TYR A 94 10.95 9.44 7.00
C TYR A 94 12.02 8.45 7.51
N MET A 95 11.67 7.17 7.50
CA MET A 95 12.53 6.05 7.90
C MET A 95 12.90 5.13 6.72
N GLY A 96 12.68 5.61 5.48
CA GLY A 96 12.78 4.74 4.31
C GLY A 96 11.64 3.73 4.22
N GLN A 97 11.84 2.71 3.41
CA GLN A 97 10.91 1.58 3.27
C GLN A 97 11.52 0.34 3.89
N VAL A 98 10.81 -0.24 4.84
CA VAL A 98 11.17 -1.51 5.47
C VAL A 98 10.51 -2.64 4.68
N ALA A 99 11.29 -3.56 4.16
CA ALA A 99 10.77 -4.70 3.42
C ALA A 99 9.97 -5.64 4.34
N VAL A 100 8.87 -6.16 3.79
CA VAL A 100 8.11 -7.25 4.41
C VAL A 100 8.45 -8.53 3.66
N PHE A 101 8.89 -9.54 4.37
CA PHE A 101 9.35 -10.80 3.82
C PHE A 101 8.29 -11.89 3.99
N ASN A 102 8.22 -12.79 3.02
CA ASN A 102 7.42 -14.00 3.15
C ASN A 102 8.21 -15.02 3.99
N ASP A 103 7.66 -15.43 5.12
CA ASP A 103 8.26 -16.40 6.04
C ASP A 103 7.93 -17.85 5.68
N SER A 104 6.83 -18.07 4.99
CA SER A 104 6.36 -19.39 4.59
C SER A 104 5.73 -19.39 3.21
N GLN A 105 5.76 -20.54 2.54
CA GLN A 105 5.01 -20.72 1.30
C GLN A 105 3.51 -20.60 1.57
N ALA A 106 2.80 -20.02 0.62
CA ALA A 106 1.34 -19.91 0.69
C ALA A 106 0.70 -21.30 0.74
N THR A 107 -0.14 -21.52 1.74
CA THR A 107 -0.90 -22.74 1.92
C THR A 107 -2.34 -22.52 1.49
N LEU A 108 -2.85 -23.36 0.59
CA LEU A 108 -4.27 -23.35 0.22
C LEU A 108 -5.11 -23.92 1.35
N THR A 109 -6.17 -23.23 1.71
CA THR A 109 -7.15 -23.65 2.68
C THR A 109 -8.42 -24.23 2.01
N SER A 110 -9.21 -24.97 2.74
CA SER A 110 -10.42 -25.67 2.22
C SER A 110 -11.51 -24.71 1.71
N ASP A 111 -11.48 -23.46 2.08
CA ASP A 111 -12.43 -22.39 1.72
C ASP A 111 -12.01 -21.59 0.47
N ASN A 112 -11.14 -22.16 -0.36
CA ASN A 112 -10.62 -21.53 -1.58
C ASN A 112 -9.88 -20.21 -1.30
N SER A 113 -9.18 -20.15 -0.18
CA SER A 113 -8.28 -19.05 0.17
C SER A 113 -6.83 -19.53 0.27
N SER A 114 -5.90 -18.60 0.15
CA SER A 114 -4.45 -18.79 0.28
C SER A 114 -3.99 -18.05 1.52
N GLN A 115 -3.26 -18.72 2.38
CA GLN A 115 -2.73 -18.18 3.62
C GLN A 115 -1.21 -18.22 3.61
N GLN A 116 -0.58 -17.11 4.00
CA GLN A 116 0.88 -16.99 4.09
C GLN A 116 1.28 -16.18 5.32
N SER A 117 2.41 -16.54 5.91
CA SER A 117 3.02 -15.81 7.02
C SER A 117 4.01 -14.79 6.48
N LEU A 118 3.92 -13.56 6.96
CA LEU A 118 4.81 -12.47 6.61
C LEU A 118 5.53 -11.96 7.86
N GLN A 119 6.74 -11.44 7.67
CA GLN A 119 7.54 -10.88 8.74
C GLN A 119 8.20 -9.56 8.33
N PHE A 120 8.41 -8.68 9.30
CA PHE A 120 9.15 -7.43 9.13
C PHE A 120 9.80 -7.00 10.43
N PHE A 121 10.81 -6.14 10.33
CA PHE A 121 11.54 -5.62 11.47
C PHE A 121 11.57 -4.09 11.42
N LEU A 122 11.17 -3.42 12.49
CA LEU A 122 11.23 -1.97 12.60
C LEU A 122 12.44 -1.58 13.44
N GLY A 123 13.28 -0.69 12.90
CA GLY A 123 14.33 -0.06 13.69
C GLY A 123 13.78 0.93 14.71
N ALA A 124 14.56 1.18 15.76
CA ALA A 124 14.26 2.25 16.72
C ALA A 124 14.29 3.63 16.04
N CYS A 125 13.46 4.53 16.52
CA CYS A 125 13.38 5.90 16.08
C CYS A 125 13.39 6.82 17.31
N SER A 126 13.91 8.04 17.16
CA SER A 126 13.90 9.05 18.22
C SER A 126 12.54 9.72 18.41
N GLU A 127 11.59 9.47 17.53
CA GLU A 127 10.22 9.97 17.64
C GLU A 127 9.44 9.11 18.65
N PRO A 128 8.96 9.66 19.78
CA PRO A 128 8.32 8.86 20.82
C PRO A 128 7.00 8.22 20.39
N ASP A 129 6.24 8.89 19.50
CA ASP A 129 4.96 8.43 18.98
C ASP A 129 5.07 8.19 17.47
N MET A 130 5.82 7.18 17.09
CA MET A 130 6.04 6.88 15.67
C MET A 130 4.78 6.29 15.03
N ARG A 131 4.36 6.90 13.93
CA ARG A 131 3.25 6.41 13.10
C ARG A 131 3.79 5.73 11.86
N TRP A 132 3.27 4.55 11.62
CA TRP A 132 3.67 3.68 10.53
C TRP A 132 2.51 3.37 9.59
N GLN A 133 2.84 3.10 8.35
CA GLN A 133 1.91 2.61 7.36
C GLN A 133 2.51 1.39 6.67
N MET A 134 1.84 0.25 6.79
CA MET A 134 2.13 -0.91 5.95
C MET A 134 1.33 -0.80 4.67
N VAL A 135 1.99 -1.04 3.55
CA VAL A 135 1.42 -1.03 2.21
C VAL A 135 1.48 -2.43 1.65
N LEU A 136 0.34 -2.95 1.22
CA LEU A 136 0.20 -4.24 0.56
C LEU A 136 -0.30 -4.03 -0.87
N VAL A 137 0.44 -4.51 -1.84
CA VAL A 137 0.04 -4.51 -3.26
C VAL A 137 -0.30 -5.94 -3.65
N ILE A 138 -1.55 -6.16 -4.01
CA ILE A 138 -2.10 -7.47 -4.33
C ILE A 138 -2.55 -7.47 -5.78
N LYS A 139 -2.35 -8.56 -6.48
CA LYS A 139 -2.75 -8.73 -7.88
C LYS A 139 -3.68 -9.91 -8.06
N LYS A 140 -4.70 -9.73 -8.88
CA LYS A 140 -5.55 -10.83 -9.36
C LYS A 140 -4.89 -11.53 -10.55
N VAL A 141 -4.79 -12.85 -10.51
CA VAL A 141 -4.27 -13.67 -11.61
C VAL A 141 -5.47 -14.22 -12.42
N PRO A 142 -5.47 -14.10 -13.75
CA PRO A 142 -4.42 -13.63 -14.65
C PRO A 142 -4.48 -12.13 -15.00
N SER A 143 -5.46 -11.34 -14.52
CA SER A 143 -5.68 -9.95 -14.96
C SER A 143 -4.54 -9.00 -14.57
N GLN A 144 -3.75 -9.34 -13.56
CA GLN A 144 -2.60 -8.59 -13.04
C GLN A 144 -2.88 -7.13 -12.65
N LYS A 145 -4.16 -6.72 -12.56
CA LYS A 145 -4.51 -5.38 -12.09
C LYS A 145 -4.19 -5.30 -10.59
N PRO A 146 -3.30 -4.38 -10.15
CA PRO A 146 -2.95 -4.27 -8.76
C PRO A 146 -4.04 -3.54 -7.96
N GLU A 147 -4.24 -3.97 -6.72
CA GLU A 147 -4.98 -3.26 -5.69
C GLU A 147 -4.05 -2.99 -4.51
N THR A 148 -4.12 -1.79 -3.96
CA THR A 148 -3.25 -1.37 -2.86
C THR A 148 -4.07 -1.16 -1.60
N PHE A 149 -3.60 -1.74 -0.49
CA PHE A 149 -4.23 -1.65 0.83
C PHE A 149 -3.24 -1.04 1.82
N PHE A 150 -3.77 -0.25 2.76
CA PHE A 150 -2.98 0.49 3.73
C PHE A 150 -3.40 0.11 5.16
N ILE A 151 -2.43 -0.24 5.99
CA ILE A 151 -2.64 -0.53 7.40
C ILE A 151 -1.83 0.47 8.20
N ASN A 152 -2.52 1.30 8.97
CA ASN A 152 -1.90 2.33 9.80
C ASN A 152 -1.81 1.84 11.24
N PHE A 153 -0.67 2.02 11.87
CA PHE A 153 -0.42 1.67 13.26
C PHE A 153 0.60 2.62 13.90
N SER A 154 0.73 2.59 15.21
CA SER A 154 1.72 3.37 15.96
C SER A 154 2.52 2.47 16.88
N THR A 155 3.77 2.86 17.12
CA THR A 155 4.63 2.29 18.16
C THR A 155 5.03 3.39 19.13
N GLU A 156 5.02 3.08 20.40
CA GLU A 156 5.51 3.94 21.47
C GLU A 156 6.91 3.45 21.87
N LEU A 157 7.82 4.38 22.19
CA LEU A 157 9.08 4.02 22.83
C LEU A 157 8.76 3.55 24.25
N SER A 158 9.12 2.31 24.58
CA SER A 158 9.04 1.76 25.93
C SER A 158 10.19 2.25 26.81
#